data_dfdfe288791fa88968795b7341422d37
#
_entry.id   dfdfe288791fa88968795b7341422d37
#
_cell.length_a   1.000
_cell.length_b   1.000
_cell.length_c   1.000
_cell.angle_alpha   90.00
_cell.angle_beta   90.00
_cell.angle_gamma   90.00
#
_symmetry.space_group_name_H-M   'P 1'
#
loop_
_entity.id
_entity.type
_entity.pdbx_description
1 polymer ?
#
loop_
_entity_poly.entity_id
_entity_poly.type
_entity_poly.pdbx_seq_one_letter_code
_entity_poly.pdbx_strand_id
1 'polypeptide(L)'
;MRTVGCGAASAERFCGLMNMPPIPTSEPYAEHNKALLKVAKDVCYETMNDAAKEIHVLQNKQDDEVADCGISCDGTWQRRGFSSLNGCVTAISMDTGKVVDVEVLSKFCKQCKMHEDDEDTPENEAWKTEHKSRCKINLGSTPAKVPKGCLSVLWRERSFATQYFDDGDSKSHAIVKDVYNSGADGVPVVKKLF
;
A
#
# COMPACT_ATOMS: atom_id res chain seq x y z
N MET A 1 -21.31 -2.38 -8.39
CA MET A 1 -20.60 -1.20 -8.91
C MET A 1 -19.16 -1.07 -8.37
N ARG A 2 -18.90 -1.30 -7.09
CA ARG A 2 -17.53 -1.23 -6.53
C ARG A 2 -16.59 -2.28 -7.11
N THR A 3 -17.06 -3.49 -7.33
CA THR A 3 -16.28 -4.58 -7.95
C THR A 3 -15.80 -4.27 -9.37
N VAL A 4 -16.48 -3.36 -10.06
CA VAL A 4 -16.10 -2.89 -11.40
C VAL A 4 -15.41 -1.51 -11.37
N GLY A 5 -14.96 -1.05 -10.20
CA GLY A 5 -14.24 0.21 -10.03
C GLY A 5 -15.08 1.47 -10.15
N CYS A 6 -16.41 1.35 -10.13
CA CYS A 6 -17.32 2.49 -10.29
C CYS A 6 -17.73 3.11 -8.94
N GLY A 7 -17.76 4.44 -8.89
CA GLY A 7 -18.22 5.23 -7.74
C GLY A 7 -19.72 5.48 -7.71
N ALA A 8 -20.18 6.28 -6.72
CA ALA A 8 -21.60 6.65 -6.57
C ALA A 8 -22.18 7.31 -7.81
N ALA A 9 -21.53 8.32 -8.35
CA ALA A 9 -22.01 9.04 -9.54
C ALA A 9 -22.19 8.14 -10.77
N SER A 10 -21.33 7.13 -10.93
CA SER A 10 -21.48 6.15 -12.02
C SER A 10 -22.66 5.21 -11.77
N ALA A 11 -22.90 4.84 -10.50
CA ALA A 11 -24.04 4.02 -10.12
C ALA A 11 -25.36 4.80 -10.32
N GLU A 12 -25.43 6.07 -9.94
CA GLU A 12 -26.58 6.93 -10.17
C GLU A 12 -26.93 7.04 -11.67
N ARG A 13 -25.92 7.31 -12.50
CA ARG A 13 -26.09 7.37 -13.94
C ARG A 13 -26.61 6.06 -14.52
N PHE A 14 -26.05 4.94 -14.07
CA PHE A 14 -26.50 3.61 -14.49
C PHE A 14 -27.95 3.37 -14.12
N CYS A 15 -28.35 3.63 -12.86
CA CYS A 15 -29.71 3.47 -12.40
C CYS A 15 -30.69 4.38 -13.19
N GLY A 16 -30.30 5.63 -13.45
CA GLY A 16 -31.10 6.56 -14.24
C GLY A 16 -31.30 6.10 -15.69
N LEU A 17 -30.24 5.60 -16.34
CA LEU A 17 -30.33 5.09 -17.71
C LEU A 17 -31.17 3.80 -17.81
N MET A 18 -31.14 2.96 -16.77
CA MET A 18 -31.87 1.70 -16.70
C MET A 18 -33.26 1.83 -16.11
N ASN A 19 -33.71 3.06 -15.81
CA ASN A 19 -34.98 3.35 -15.12
C ASN A 19 -35.14 2.50 -13.82
N MET A 20 -34.05 2.35 -13.09
CA MET A 20 -33.99 1.65 -11.80
C MET A 20 -34.14 2.63 -10.63
N PRO A 21 -34.59 2.17 -9.46
CA PRO A 21 -34.58 3.01 -8.27
C PRO A 21 -33.21 3.65 -8.00
N PRO A 22 -33.16 4.88 -7.48
CA PRO A 22 -31.92 5.55 -7.17
C PRO A 22 -31.11 4.78 -6.13
N ILE A 23 -29.80 4.93 -6.19
CA ILE A 23 -28.93 4.37 -5.14
C ILE A 23 -29.18 5.09 -3.81
N PRO A 24 -28.82 4.45 -2.66
CA PRO A 24 -28.89 5.10 -1.35
C PRO A 24 -28.19 6.46 -1.35
N THR A 25 -28.69 7.37 -0.53
CA THR A 25 -28.09 8.70 -0.31
C THR A 25 -26.62 8.59 0.11
N SER A 26 -25.92 9.72 0.13
CA SER A 26 -24.47 9.79 0.37
C SER A 26 -24.03 9.15 1.70
N GLU A 27 -24.84 9.28 2.75
CA GLU A 27 -24.49 8.73 4.08
C GLU A 27 -24.52 7.20 4.14
N PRO A 28 -25.63 6.50 3.82
CA PRO A 28 -25.65 5.04 3.77
C PRO A 28 -24.61 4.47 2.78
N TYR A 29 -24.39 5.16 1.65
CA TYR A 29 -23.36 4.75 0.71
C TYR A 29 -21.95 4.82 1.32
N ALA A 30 -21.65 5.86 2.10
CA ALA A 30 -20.38 6.01 2.79
C ALA A 30 -20.20 4.97 3.89
N GLU A 31 -21.25 4.65 4.64
CA GLU A 31 -21.24 3.60 5.68
C GLU A 31 -20.97 2.23 5.08
N HIS A 32 -21.68 1.86 4.00
CA HIS A 32 -21.41 0.60 3.29
C HIS A 32 -19.98 0.51 2.77
N ASN A 33 -19.43 1.61 2.23
CA ASN A 33 -18.03 1.63 1.79
C ASN A 33 -17.06 1.46 2.96
N LYS A 34 -17.35 2.05 4.12
CA LYS A 34 -16.54 1.90 5.32
C LYS A 34 -16.55 0.46 5.83
N ALA A 35 -17.73 -0.18 5.83
CA ALA A 35 -17.87 -1.59 6.20
C ALA A 35 -17.10 -2.51 5.23
N LEU A 36 -17.27 -2.31 3.92
CA LEU A 36 -16.54 -3.06 2.89
C LEU A 36 -15.02 -2.89 3.02
N LEU A 37 -14.55 -1.65 3.27
CA LEU A 37 -13.13 -1.39 3.47
C LEU A 37 -12.57 -2.13 4.69
N LYS A 38 -13.34 -2.18 5.77
CA LYS A 38 -12.94 -2.93 6.98
C LYS A 38 -12.78 -4.41 6.66
N VAL A 39 -13.82 -5.04 6.12
CA VAL A 39 -13.78 -6.47 5.77
C VAL A 39 -12.68 -6.78 4.77
N ALA A 40 -12.49 -5.94 3.74
CA ALA A 40 -11.43 -6.13 2.76
C ALA A 40 -10.03 -6.08 3.40
N LYS A 41 -9.82 -5.18 4.38
CA LYS A 41 -8.56 -5.13 5.13
C LYS A 41 -8.35 -6.37 6.00
N ASP A 42 -9.39 -6.81 6.69
CA ASP A 42 -9.33 -7.98 7.57
C ASP A 42 -8.98 -9.24 6.75
N VAL A 43 -9.68 -9.48 5.64
CA VAL A 43 -9.40 -10.60 4.73
C VAL A 43 -8.01 -10.51 4.10
N CYS A 44 -7.60 -9.31 3.67
CA CYS A 44 -6.28 -9.09 3.11
C CYS A 44 -5.18 -9.44 4.13
N TYR A 45 -5.35 -8.98 5.37
CA TYR A 45 -4.42 -9.24 6.46
C TYR A 45 -4.34 -10.75 6.78
N GLU A 46 -5.47 -11.44 6.90
CA GLU A 46 -5.51 -12.90 7.12
C GLU A 46 -4.79 -13.65 5.99
N THR A 47 -5.08 -13.29 4.73
CA THR A 47 -4.47 -13.94 3.55
C THR A 47 -2.95 -13.74 3.52
N MET A 48 -2.46 -12.54 3.85
CA MET A 48 -1.01 -12.27 3.91
C MET A 48 -0.36 -13.03 5.07
N ASN A 49 -1.04 -13.11 6.20
CA ASN A 49 -0.56 -13.86 7.37
C ASN A 49 -0.43 -15.36 7.08
N ASP A 50 -1.40 -15.93 6.39
CA ASP A 50 -1.35 -17.34 5.96
C ASP A 50 -0.24 -17.57 4.93
N ALA A 51 0.00 -16.61 4.03
CA ALA A 51 1.13 -16.68 3.10
C ALA A 51 2.49 -16.65 3.83
N ALA A 52 2.61 -15.83 4.89
CA ALA A 52 3.83 -15.79 5.72
C ALA A 52 4.06 -17.11 6.46
N LYS A 53 3.01 -17.69 7.08
CA LYS A 53 3.10 -19.01 7.73
C LYS A 53 3.53 -20.11 6.77
N GLU A 54 3.05 -20.10 5.53
CA GLU A 54 3.45 -21.08 4.53
C GLU A 54 4.95 -21.02 4.23
N ILE A 55 5.54 -19.82 4.21
CA ILE A 55 6.99 -19.63 4.04
C ILE A 55 7.74 -20.30 5.21
N HIS A 56 7.30 -20.09 6.45
CA HIS A 56 7.89 -20.74 7.62
C HIS A 56 7.83 -22.26 7.53
N VAL A 57 6.68 -22.81 7.12
CA VAL A 57 6.51 -24.26 6.92
C VAL A 57 7.45 -24.80 5.85
N LEU A 58 7.59 -24.12 4.71
CA LEU A 58 8.50 -24.53 3.63
C LEU A 58 9.96 -24.58 4.07
N GLN A 59 10.35 -23.71 5.00
CA GLN A 59 11.72 -23.65 5.52
C GLN A 59 11.94 -24.50 6.78
N ASN A 60 10.93 -25.23 7.24
CA ASN A 60 10.95 -25.98 8.50
C ASN A 60 11.34 -25.12 9.71
N LYS A 61 10.90 -23.87 9.73
CA LYS A 61 11.11 -22.91 10.81
C LYS A 61 9.86 -22.77 11.67
N GLN A 62 10.07 -22.44 12.95
CA GLN A 62 8.95 -22.13 13.85
C GLN A 62 8.45 -20.70 13.62
N ASP A 63 7.24 -20.38 14.05
CA ASP A 63 6.60 -19.07 13.84
C ASP A 63 7.36 -17.91 14.51
N ASP A 64 8.24 -18.18 15.47
CA ASP A 64 9.09 -17.21 16.16
C ASP A 64 10.49 -17.03 15.53
N GLU A 65 10.84 -17.89 14.58
CA GLU A 65 12.11 -17.82 13.86
C GLU A 65 11.99 -16.93 12.62
N VAL A 66 13.09 -16.31 12.26
CA VAL A 66 13.16 -15.50 11.04
C VAL A 66 13.28 -16.40 9.82
N ALA A 67 12.37 -16.24 8.88
CA ALA A 67 12.37 -16.94 7.60
C ALA A 67 12.98 -16.06 6.49
N ASP A 68 13.89 -16.61 5.70
CA ASP A 68 14.47 -15.95 4.55
C ASP A 68 13.57 -16.14 3.33
N CYS A 69 13.15 -15.05 2.68
CA CYS A 69 12.24 -15.10 1.57
C CYS A 69 12.72 -14.22 0.42
N GLY A 70 12.71 -14.77 -0.78
CA GLY A 70 12.83 -13.98 -2.01
C GLY A 70 11.54 -13.23 -2.28
N ILE A 71 11.61 -11.92 -2.53
CA ILE A 71 10.44 -11.11 -2.85
C ILE A 71 10.57 -10.43 -4.22
N SER A 72 9.45 -10.37 -4.93
CA SER A 72 9.25 -9.52 -6.09
C SER A 72 8.26 -8.42 -5.73
N CYS A 73 8.64 -7.16 -5.95
CA CYS A 73 7.76 -6.03 -5.71
C CYS A 73 7.29 -5.43 -7.03
N ASP A 74 6.00 -5.22 -7.15
CA ASP A 74 5.40 -4.53 -8.29
C ASP A 74 4.42 -3.46 -7.83
N GLY A 75 4.39 -2.35 -8.57
CA GLY A 75 3.55 -1.21 -8.28
C GLY A 75 2.53 -0.94 -9.37
N THR A 76 1.28 -0.76 -9.00
CA THR A 76 0.24 -0.37 -9.94
C THR A 76 -0.44 0.93 -9.53
N TRP A 77 -0.88 1.69 -10.53
CA TRP A 77 -1.56 2.96 -10.35
C TRP A 77 -3.01 2.85 -10.79
N GLN A 78 -3.91 3.51 -10.07
CA GLN A 78 -5.34 3.52 -10.36
C GLN A 78 -5.65 3.94 -11.80
N ARG A 79 -4.86 4.84 -12.36
CA ARG A 79 -4.96 5.30 -13.75
C ARG A 79 -3.60 5.17 -14.42
N ARG A 80 -3.59 4.84 -15.69
CA ARG A 80 -2.37 4.88 -16.50
C ARG A 80 -1.90 6.32 -16.70
N GLY A 81 -0.61 6.53 -16.75
CA GLY A 81 0.03 7.85 -16.89
C GLY A 81 0.29 8.54 -15.55
N PHE A 82 0.94 9.69 -15.60
CA PHE A 82 1.46 10.41 -14.43
C PHE A 82 0.38 11.11 -13.58
N SER A 83 -0.86 11.11 -14.02
CA SER A 83 -1.98 11.81 -13.35
C SER A 83 -2.66 10.99 -12.24
N SER A 84 -2.20 9.78 -11.94
CA SER A 84 -2.80 8.97 -10.89
C SER A 84 -2.46 9.50 -9.50
N LEU A 85 -3.47 9.68 -8.69
CA LEU A 85 -3.34 10.12 -7.29
C LEU A 85 -3.22 8.96 -6.30
N ASN A 86 -3.62 7.76 -6.72
CA ASN A 86 -3.59 6.57 -5.89
C ASN A 86 -2.92 5.42 -6.62
N GLY A 87 -2.23 4.60 -5.87
CA GLY A 87 -1.61 3.38 -6.33
C GLY A 87 -1.51 2.37 -5.20
N CYS A 88 -0.99 1.21 -5.51
CA CYS A 88 -0.58 0.24 -4.51
C CYS A 88 0.69 -0.46 -4.97
N VAL A 89 1.45 -0.94 -4.01
CA VAL A 89 2.60 -1.79 -4.22
C VAL A 89 2.34 -3.11 -3.54
N THR A 90 2.65 -4.19 -4.21
CA THR A 90 2.52 -5.55 -3.70
C THR A 90 3.88 -6.20 -3.61
N ALA A 91 4.13 -6.90 -2.52
CA ALA A 91 5.27 -7.80 -2.37
C ALA A 91 4.79 -9.25 -2.53
N ILE A 92 5.41 -9.98 -3.42
CA ILE A 92 5.06 -11.37 -3.75
C ILE A 92 6.25 -12.25 -3.36
N SER A 93 5.99 -13.29 -2.57
CA SER A 93 7.01 -14.30 -2.28
C SER A 93 7.36 -15.09 -3.53
N MET A 94 8.64 -15.22 -3.81
CA MET A 94 9.14 -16.04 -4.92
C MET A 94 9.03 -17.55 -4.62
N ASP A 95 8.99 -17.91 -3.34
CA ASP A 95 8.92 -19.31 -2.91
C ASP A 95 7.50 -19.88 -3.04
N THR A 96 6.50 -19.07 -2.70
CA THR A 96 5.08 -19.49 -2.68
C THR A 96 4.25 -18.91 -3.82
N GLY A 97 4.73 -17.85 -4.48
CA GLY A 97 3.96 -17.08 -5.47
C GLY A 97 2.79 -16.29 -4.86
N LYS A 98 2.71 -16.19 -3.54
CA LYS A 98 1.64 -15.49 -2.83
C LYS A 98 2.03 -14.08 -2.45
N VAL A 99 1.02 -13.19 -2.37
CA VAL A 99 1.19 -11.83 -1.87
C VAL A 99 1.43 -11.89 -0.36
N VAL A 100 2.56 -11.36 0.09
CA VAL A 100 2.94 -11.31 1.50
C VAL A 100 2.76 -9.91 2.10
N ASP A 101 2.67 -8.87 1.24
CA ASP A 101 2.42 -7.51 1.68
C ASP A 101 1.77 -6.64 0.61
N VAL A 102 0.99 -5.64 1.05
CA VAL A 102 0.36 -4.62 0.19
C VAL A 102 0.45 -3.26 0.86
N GLU A 103 1.10 -2.32 0.21
CA GLU A 103 1.10 -0.91 0.63
C GLU A 103 0.24 -0.06 -0.30
N VAL A 104 -0.70 0.69 0.28
CA VAL A 104 -1.56 1.61 -0.47
C VAL A 104 -0.92 2.99 -0.50
N LEU A 105 -0.70 3.51 -1.70
CA LEU A 105 -0.06 4.79 -1.94
C LEU A 105 -1.09 5.86 -2.32
N SER A 106 -0.97 7.04 -1.72
CA SER A 106 -1.79 8.19 -2.06
C SER A 106 -0.97 9.48 -2.14
N LYS A 107 -1.23 10.25 -3.21
CA LYS A 107 -0.75 11.63 -3.40
C LYS A 107 -1.84 12.65 -3.04
N PHE A 108 -3.01 12.20 -2.56
CA PHE A 108 -4.16 13.04 -2.35
C PHE A 108 -4.68 12.98 -0.92
N CYS A 109 -4.91 14.15 -0.34
CA CYS A 109 -5.65 14.32 0.89
C CYS A 109 -6.68 15.45 0.69
N LYS A 110 -7.96 15.13 0.95
CA LYS A 110 -9.04 16.11 0.80
C LYS A 110 -8.84 17.33 1.69
N GLN A 111 -8.40 17.13 2.92
CA GLN A 111 -8.15 18.22 3.87
C GLN A 111 -6.99 19.12 3.40
N CYS A 112 -5.87 18.52 2.97
CA CYS A 112 -4.78 19.31 2.39
C CYS A 112 -5.24 20.13 1.19
N LYS A 113 -6.10 19.57 0.33
CA LYS A 113 -6.62 20.28 -0.82
C LYS A 113 -7.56 21.44 -0.45
N MET A 114 -8.28 21.33 0.66
CA MET A 114 -9.16 22.41 1.14
C MET A 114 -8.37 23.59 1.74
N HIS A 115 -7.15 23.34 2.18
CA HIS A 115 -6.23 24.33 2.77
C HIS A 115 -5.06 24.67 1.83
N GLU A 116 -5.18 24.33 0.53
CA GLU A 116 -4.10 24.56 -0.44
C GLU A 116 -3.89 26.04 -0.73
N ASP A 117 -5.01 26.80 -0.75
CA ASP A 117 -5.03 28.24 -1.06
C ASP A 117 -4.98 29.12 0.19
N ASP A 118 -4.88 28.55 1.38
CA ASP A 118 -4.79 29.32 2.62
C ASP A 118 -3.43 30.04 2.72
N GLU A 119 -3.46 31.30 3.13
CA GLU A 119 -2.23 32.09 3.34
C GLU A 119 -1.32 31.43 4.38
N ASP A 120 -0.02 31.68 4.27
CA ASP A 120 0.99 31.21 5.24
C ASP A 120 0.90 32.00 6.55
N THR A 121 -0.13 31.67 7.33
CA THR A 121 -0.36 32.22 8.67
C THR A 121 0.17 31.25 9.74
N PRO A 122 0.53 31.72 10.93
CA PRO A 122 0.92 30.83 12.05
C PRO A 122 -0.13 29.78 12.39
N GLU A 123 -1.41 30.10 12.19
CA GLU A 123 -2.54 29.20 12.42
C GLU A 123 -2.55 28.06 11.39
N ASN A 124 -2.27 28.36 10.13
CA ASN A 124 -2.17 27.38 9.07
C ASN A 124 -0.96 26.45 9.24
N GLU A 125 0.17 26.98 9.72
CA GLU A 125 1.33 26.16 10.07
C GLU A 125 1.06 25.21 11.25
N ALA A 126 0.35 25.68 12.28
CA ALA A 126 -0.08 24.85 13.39
C ALA A 126 -1.02 23.73 12.91
N TRP A 127 -1.99 24.05 12.04
CA TRP A 127 -2.86 23.07 11.42
C TRP A 127 -2.08 22.04 10.59
N LYS A 128 -1.15 22.48 9.73
CA LYS A 128 -0.29 21.60 8.92
C LYS A 128 0.47 20.60 9.81
N THR A 129 0.99 21.07 10.93
CA THR A 129 1.74 20.25 11.89
C THR A 129 0.85 19.19 12.55
N GLU A 130 -0.33 19.58 13.03
CA GLU A 130 -1.31 18.67 13.62
C GLU A 130 -1.85 17.67 12.60
N HIS A 131 -2.17 18.16 11.40
CA HIS A 131 -2.72 17.34 10.33
C HIS A 131 -1.73 16.28 9.81
N LYS A 132 -0.43 16.50 9.89
CA LYS A 132 0.62 15.63 9.39
C LYS A 132 0.48 14.17 9.88
N SER A 133 0.06 13.97 11.12
CA SER A 133 -0.15 12.63 11.70
C SER A 133 -1.37 11.91 11.14
N ARG A 134 -2.36 12.65 10.62
CA ARG A 134 -3.63 12.14 10.07
C ARG A 134 -3.72 12.29 8.54
N CYS A 135 -2.66 12.83 7.93
CA CYS A 135 -2.63 13.09 6.49
C CYS A 135 -2.65 11.79 5.70
N LYS A 136 -3.48 11.74 4.66
CA LYS A 136 -3.58 10.58 3.78
C LYS A 136 -2.50 10.54 2.71
N ILE A 137 -1.75 11.63 2.51
CA ILE A 137 -0.63 11.66 1.59
C ILE A 137 0.52 10.90 2.23
N ASN A 138 0.84 9.74 1.69
CA ASN A 138 1.97 8.93 2.11
C ASN A 138 3.04 8.78 1.02
N LEU A 139 2.75 9.24 -0.20
CA LEU A 139 3.71 9.29 -1.29
C LEU A 139 4.16 10.74 -1.53
N GLY A 140 5.43 11.03 -1.24
CA GLY A 140 6.08 12.28 -1.63
C GLY A 140 6.51 12.25 -3.09
N SER A 141 7.18 13.32 -3.54
CA SER A 141 7.72 13.46 -4.90
C SER A 141 8.82 12.44 -5.26
N THR A 142 9.26 11.62 -4.34
CA THR A 142 10.37 10.68 -4.53
C THR A 142 9.83 9.28 -4.79
N PRO A 143 10.24 8.59 -5.88
CA PRO A 143 9.94 7.17 -6.14
C PRO A 143 10.38 6.22 -5.01
N ALA A 144 11.24 6.71 -4.15
CA ALA A 144 11.91 6.02 -3.07
C ALA A 144 11.02 5.44 -1.96
N LYS A 145 9.72 5.76 -1.91
CA LYS A 145 8.84 5.26 -0.84
C LYS A 145 8.18 3.92 -1.16
N VAL A 146 8.19 3.53 -2.43
CA VAL A 146 7.60 2.27 -2.88
C VAL A 146 8.31 1.06 -2.25
N PRO A 147 9.65 0.97 -2.30
CA PRO A 147 10.34 -0.15 -1.66
C PRO A 147 10.30 -0.13 -0.14
N LYS A 148 10.27 1.08 0.47
CA LYS A 148 10.21 1.20 1.95
C LYS A 148 8.89 0.67 2.54
N GLY A 149 7.78 0.84 1.83
CA GLY A 149 6.49 0.29 2.22
C GLY A 149 6.54 -1.25 2.27
N CYS A 150 6.96 -1.89 1.19
CA CYS A 150 7.10 -3.34 1.12
C CYS A 150 8.03 -3.93 2.19
N LEU A 151 9.10 -3.23 2.53
CA LEU A 151 10.05 -3.71 3.51
C LEU A 151 9.56 -3.59 4.95
N SER A 152 8.72 -2.60 5.25
CA SER A 152 8.26 -2.33 6.61
C SER A 152 7.38 -3.45 7.20
N VAL A 153 6.73 -4.22 6.36
CA VAL A 153 5.83 -5.31 6.77
C VAL A 153 6.55 -6.64 6.87
N LEU A 154 7.50 -6.90 6.00
CA LEU A 154 8.39 -8.06 6.14
C LEU A 154 9.09 -8.06 7.51
N TRP A 155 9.38 -6.88 8.06
CA TRP A 155 9.89 -6.73 9.43
C TRP A 155 8.83 -7.05 10.50
N ARG A 156 7.56 -6.74 10.23
CA ARG A 156 6.47 -6.93 11.18
C ARG A 156 6.14 -8.41 11.38
N GLU A 157 6.21 -9.19 10.30
CA GLU A 157 5.89 -10.62 10.30
C GLU A 157 7.13 -11.52 10.51
N ARG A 158 8.28 -10.94 10.94
CA ARG A 158 9.55 -11.65 11.17
C ARG A 158 10.12 -12.40 9.97
N SER A 159 9.66 -12.09 8.77
CA SER A 159 10.23 -12.60 7.53
C SER A 159 11.18 -11.57 6.94
N PHE A 160 12.41 -11.97 6.59
CA PHE A 160 13.37 -11.10 5.92
C PHE A 160 13.44 -11.43 4.44
N ALA A 161 13.42 -10.40 3.60
CA ALA A 161 13.74 -10.58 2.20
C ALA A 161 15.24 -10.64 2.02
N THR A 162 15.76 -11.82 1.69
CA THR A 162 17.19 -12.00 1.35
C THR A 162 17.48 -11.72 -0.11
N GLN A 163 16.47 -11.79 -0.96
CA GLN A 163 16.58 -11.56 -2.39
C GLN A 163 15.45 -10.63 -2.85
N TYR A 164 15.81 -9.58 -3.56
CA TYR A 164 14.87 -8.61 -4.13
C TYR A 164 14.92 -8.66 -5.64
N PHE A 165 13.77 -8.92 -6.24
CA PHE A 165 13.58 -8.94 -7.70
C PHE A 165 12.82 -7.69 -8.13
N ASP A 166 13.33 -7.00 -9.13
CA ASP A 166 12.80 -5.77 -9.67
C ASP A 166 12.85 -5.80 -11.19
N ASP A 167 11.95 -5.09 -11.85
CA ASP A 167 11.86 -4.97 -13.31
C ASP A 167 12.95 -4.09 -13.95
N GLY A 168 14.02 -3.78 -13.21
CA GLY A 168 15.18 -3.03 -13.68
C GLY A 168 15.27 -1.60 -13.16
N ASP A 169 14.40 -1.15 -12.24
CA ASP A 169 14.54 0.15 -11.59
C ASP A 169 15.71 0.17 -10.61
N SER A 170 16.86 0.63 -11.09
CA SER A 170 18.08 0.75 -10.31
C SER A 170 17.94 1.63 -9.05
N LYS A 171 16.98 2.57 -9.05
CA LYS A 171 16.72 3.46 -7.91
C LYS A 171 16.02 2.71 -6.77
N SER A 172 15.07 1.86 -7.10
CA SER A 172 14.38 1.00 -6.12
C SER A 172 15.37 0.07 -5.42
N HIS A 173 16.27 -0.55 -6.19
CA HIS A 173 17.31 -1.42 -5.63
C HIS A 173 18.27 -0.67 -4.68
N ALA A 174 18.74 0.52 -5.05
CA ALA A 174 19.64 1.31 -4.20
C ALA A 174 18.99 1.63 -2.84
N ILE A 175 17.71 1.97 -2.85
CA ILE A 175 16.94 2.30 -1.64
C ILE A 175 16.73 1.08 -0.74
N VAL A 176 16.39 -0.07 -1.32
CA VAL A 176 16.28 -1.32 -0.59
C VAL A 176 17.60 -1.65 0.09
N LYS A 177 18.70 -1.55 -0.63
CA LYS A 177 20.06 -1.76 -0.10
C LYS A 177 20.38 -0.80 1.05
N ASP A 178 20.05 0.48 0.93
CA ASP A 178 20.31 1.48 1.96
C ASP A 178 19.49 1.24 3.23
N VAL A 179 18.23 0.81 3.10
CA VAL A 179 17.38 0.46 4.25
C VAL A 179 17.97 -0.72 5.02
N TYR A 180 18.46 -1.74 4.33
CA TYR A 180 19.10 -2.89 4.97
C TYR A 180 20.47 -2.57 5.58
N ASN A 181 21.27 -1.70 4.95
CA ASN A 181 22.58 -1.30 5.45
C ASN A 181 22.50 -0.28 6.61
N SER A 182 21.41 0.48 6.73
CA SER A 182 21.22 1.47 7.79
C SER A 182 20.55 0.90 9.05
N GLY A 183 20.02 -0.31 8.98
CA GLY A 183 19.46 -1.02 10.14
C GLY A 183 20.59 -1.54 11.03
N ALA A 184 20.64 -1.08 12.26
CA ALA A 184 21.66 -1.40 13.25
C ALA A 184 21.57 -2.86 13.61
N ASP A 185 21.64 -3.86 13.30
CA ASP A 185 21.66 -5.24 13.79
C ASP A 185 21.59 -6.30 12.66
N GLY A 186 22.72 -6.47 11.96
CA GLY A 186 23.07 -7.76 11.36
C GLY A 186 22.16 -8.33 10.27
N VAL A 187 21.39 -7.48 9.59
CA VAL A 187 20.48 -7.91 8.52
C VAL A 187 21.26 -8.29 7.25
N PRO A 188 21.02 -9.46 6.67
CA PRO A 188 21.78 -9.93 5.50
C PRO A 188 21.57 -9.03 4.27
N VAL A 189 22.63 -8.87 3.50
CA VAL A 189 22.66 -8.05 2.29
C VAL A 189 21.72 -8.63 1.23
N VAL A 190 20.79 -7.79 0.74
CA VAL A 190 19.94 -8.13 -0.39
C VAL A 190 20.77 -8.31 -1.65
N LYS A 191 20.72 -9.47 -2.28
CA LYS A 191 21.33 -9.71 -3.59
C LYS A 191 20.31 -9.36 -4.69
N LYS A 192 20.71 -8.53 -5.63
CA LYS A 192 19.96 -8.32 -6.87
C LYS A 192 20.19 -9.53 -7.77
N LEU A 193 19.11 -10.21 -8.18
CA LEU A 193 19.14 -11.20 -9.25
C LEU A 193 18.47 -10.58 -10.47
N PHE A 194 19.14 -10.68 -11.62
CA PHE A 194 18.68 -10.18 -12.92
C PHE A 194 17.75 -11.21 -13.58
#